data_d69c4836cbff10c9efd1cd8118814b66
#
_entry.id   d69c4836cbff10c9efd1cd8118814b66
#
_cell.length_a   1.000
_cell.length_b   1.000
_cell.length_c   1.000
_cell.angle_alpha   90.00
_cell.angle_beta   90.00
_cell.angle_gamma   90.00
#
_symmetry.space_group_name_H-M   'P 1'
#
loop_
_entity.id
_entity.type
_entity.pdbx_description
1 polymer ?
#
loop_
_entity_poly.entity_id
_entity_poly.type
_entity_poly.pdbx_seq_one_letter_code
_entity_poly.pdbx_strand_id
1 'polypeptide(L)'
;MKRPGYDGGSTLIRPYLSGTMAEKSITQALRNPTPVRQPARTAKAPVQAGEAADRMDTSFLETLIGYNARRAALVVIAEFLPRMAQFGLRPVEFSVLTLIGHNPGITSRQLCATLDILPPNLVGMIKHLEKLGMLEKRDHPTDRRAQGLHLTETGKATLPLAEQTASAIEIDATSRLSQAERKTLISLLRKVYLPAA
;
A
#
# COMPACT_ATOMS: atom_id res chain seq x y z
N MET A 1 -28.52 -32.11 29.36
CA MET A 1 -27.91 -32.16 27.99
C MET A 1 -26.92 -31.01 27.91
N LYS A 2 -25.62 -31.25 28.13
CA LYS A 2 -24.54 -30.26 28.15
C LYS A 2 -24.04 -30.06 26.73
N ARG A 3 -23.93 -28.80 26.27
CA ARG A 3 -23.26 -28.44 25.00
C ARG A 3 -21.74 -28.45 25.23
N PRO A 4 -20.93 -28.98 24.29
CA PRO A 4 -19.47 -28.95 24.42
C PRO A 4 -18.95 -27.56 24.13
N GLY A 5 -17.96 -27.14 24.93
CA GLY A 5 -17.23 -25.88 24.78
C GLY A 5 -16.33 -25.88 23.52
N TYR A 6 -16.33 -24.78 22.86
CA TYR A 6 -15.43 -24.49 21.73
C TYR A 6 -14.12 -23.97 22.32
N ASP A 7 -13.12 -24.81 22.29
CA ASP A 7 -11.74 -24.45 22.69
C ASP A 7 -11.09 -23.76 21.48
N GLY A 8 -11.04 -22.43 21.54
CA GLY A 8 -10.40 -21.59 20.54
C GLY A 8 -8.88 -21.62 20.68
N GLY A 9 -8.24 -22.60 20.05
CA GLY A 9 -6.78 -22.61 19.87
C GLY A 9 -6.33 -21.44 19.03
N SER A 10 -5.99 -20.32 19.69
CA SER A 10 -5.34 -19.16 19.08
C SER A 10 -3.90 -19.55 18.72
N THR A 11 -3.69 -19.99 17.50
CA THR A 11 -2.34 -20.08 16.93
C THR A 11 -1.83 -18.66 16.73
N LEU A 12 -1.09 -18.17 17.71
CA LEU A 12 -0.31 -16.94 17.64
C LEU A 12 0.72 -17.07 16.54
N ILE A 13 0.40 -16.56 15.36
CA ILE A 13 1.42 -16.18 14.38
C ILE A 13 2.17 -15.02 15.05
N ARG A 14 3.35 -15.31 15.59
CA ARG A 14 4.28 -14.29 16.09
C ARG A 14 4.52 -13.30 14.96
N PRO A 15 4.37 -11.98 15.16
CA PRO A 15 4.80 -10.98 14.21
C PRO A 15 6.33 -11.04 14.14
N TYR A 16 6.84 -11.61 13.08
CA TYR A 16 8.23 -11.51 12.70
C TYR A 16 8.38 -10.10 12.12
N LEU A 17 9.05 -9.24 12.86
CA LEU A 17 9.51 -7.89 12.53
C LEU A 17 9.02 -6.84 13.53
N SER A 18 9.47 -6.94 14.76
CA SER A 18 9.54 -5.78 15.64
C SER A 18 10.89 -5.08 15.42
N GLY A 19 10.87 -3.91 14.84
CA GLY A 19 11.90 -2.91 15.07
C GLY A 19 13.18 -2.96 14.26
N THR A 20 13.21 -3.46 13.03
CA THR A 20 14.41 -3.37 12.19
C THR A 20 14.56 -1.99 11.52
N MET A 21 15.83 -1.57 11.31
CA MET A 21 16.19 -0.31 10.60
C MET A 21 15.47 -0.14 9.25
N ALA A 22 15.10 -1.25 8.60
CA ALA A 22 14.38 -1.25 7.32
C ALA A 22 12.94 -0.70 7.45
N GLU A 23 12.22 -1.05 8.53
CA GLU A 23 10.87 -0.52 8.78
C GLU A 23 10.87 0.99 9.03
N LYS A 24 11.87 1.48 9.76
CA LYS A 24 12.05 2.91 9.99
C LYS A 24 12.37 3.65 8.69
N SER A 25 13.16 3.07 7.79
CA SER A 25 13.48 3.67 6.49
C SER A 25 12.28 3.74 5.56
N ILE A 26 11.46 2.68 5.47
CA ILE A 26 10.24 2.68 4.64
C ILE A 26 9.21 3.67 5.23
N THR A 27 9.02 3.67 6.55
CA THR A 27 8.10 4.57 7.25
C THR A 27 8.60 6.02 7.18
N GLN A 28 9.91 6.25 7.20
CA GLN A 28 10.50 7.59 7.14
C GLN A 28 10.47 8.17 5.72
N ALA A 29 10.69 7.35 4.69
CA ALA A 29 10.52 7.77 3.29
C ALA A 29 9.05 8.12 2.96
N LEU A 30 8.09 7.50 3.67
CA LEU A 30 6.66 7.79 3.56
C LEU A 30 6.20 8.99 4.43
N ARG A 31 6.99 9.44 5.42
CA ARG A 31 6.59 10.50 6.36
C ARG A 31 7.03 11.91 6.01
N ASN A 32 8.15 12.08 5.34
CA ASN A 32 8.70 13.40 5.01
C ASN A 32 9.22 13.43 3.57
N PRO A 33 8.43 13.90 2.60
CA PRO A 33 9.00 14.31 1.33
C PRO A 33 9.78 15.62 1.57
N THR A 34 11.10 15.55 1.61
CA THR A 34 11.95 16.73 1.45
C THR A 34 11.58 17.34 0.09
N PRO A 35 11.34 18.66 -0.02
CA PRO A 35 11.06 19.28 -1.31
C PRO A 35 12.26 19.08 -2.22
N VAL A 36 12.09 18.26 -3.25
CA VAL A 36 13.09 18.08 -4.30
C VAL A 36 13.15 19.37 -5.10
N ARG A 37 14.19 20.16 -4.85
CA ARG A 37 14.59 21.27 -5.70
C ARG A 37 14.91 20.69 -7.09
N GLN A 38 14.08 20.99 -8.09
CA GLN A 38 14.35 20.61 -9.47
C GLN A 38 15.64 21.30 -9.91
N PRO A 39 16.67 20.56 -10.34
CA PRO A 39 17.78 21.17 -11.05
C PRO A 39 17.36 21.48 -12.48
N ALA A 40 17.70 22.70 -12.95
CA ALA A 40 17.52 23.13 -14.32
C ALA A 40 18.06 22.07 -15.30
N ARG A 41 17.25 21.70 -16.30
CA ARG A 41 17.66 20.81 -17.40
C ARG A 41 18.75 21.50 -18.23
N THR A 42 20.00 21.20 -17.91
CA THR A 42 21.10 21.38 -18.86
C THR A 42 21.22 20.07 -19.64
N ALA A 43 21.02 20.16 -20.96
CA ALA A 43 21.27 19.05 -21.87
C ALA A 43 22.73 18.59 -21.72
N LYS A 44 22.94 17.37 -21.24
CA LYS A 44 24.26 16.77 -21.16
C LYS A 44 24.44 15.83 -22.33
N ALA A 45 25.52 16.07 -23.07
CA ALA A 45 25.99 15.27 -24.20
C ALA A 45 26.16 13.79 -23.86
N PRO A 46 26.20 12.85 -24.83
CA PRO A 46 26.28 11.42 -24.59
C PRO A 46 27.62 11.11 -23.89
N VAL A 47 27.52 10.54 -22.69
CA VAL A 47 28.66 10.03 -21.93
C VAL A 47 29.09 8.72 -22.57
N GLN A 48 30.30 8.73 -23.12
CA GLN A 48 30.97 7.59 -23.72
C GLN A 48 31.35 6.54 -22.68
N ALA A 49 31.43 5.30 -23.16
CA ALA A 49 31.83 4.08 -22.47
C ALA A 49 33.04 4.28 -21.53
N GLY A 50 32.82 4.06 -20.22
CA GLY A 50 33.87 4.15 -19.23
C GLY A 50 33.43 3.93 -17.80
N GLU A 51 32.48 3.02 -17.52
CA GLU A 51 32.08 2.66 -16.14
C GLU A 51 31.70 1.20 -16.02
N ALA A 52 32.66 0.32 -16.27
CA ALA A 52 32.53 -1.10 -15.94
C ALA A 52 33.00 -1.41 -14.48
N ALA A 53 33.36 -0.39 -13.70
CA ALA A 53 34.10 -0.56 -12.46
C ALA A 53 33.29 -0.56 -11.18
N ASP A 54 31.97 -0.32 -11.19
CA ASP A 54 31.18 -0.22 -9.94
C ASP A 54 29.83 -0.98 -9.99
N ARG A 55 29.77 -2.11 -10.69
CA ARG A 55 28.60 -2.99 -10.61
C ARG A 55 28.77 -3.88 -9.38
N MET A 56 28.01 -3.53 -8.33
CA MET A 56 27.86 -4.44 -7.18
C MET A 56 27.23 -5.76 -7.63
N ASP A 57 27.77 -6.87 -7.15
CA ASP A 57 27.18 -8.19 -7.36
C ASP A 57 25.89 -8.32 -6.54
N THR A 58 24.77 -8.38 -7.22
CA THR A 58 23.44 -8.57 -6.64
C THR A 58 22.86 -9.97 -6.88
N SER A 59 23.66 -10.87 -7.48
CA SER A 59 23.20 -12.19 -7.94
C SER A 59 22.49 -13.00 -6.86
N PHE A 60 23.02 -13.03 -5.64
CA PHE A 60 22.38 -13.72 -4.51
C PHE A 60 21.04 -13.06 -4.13
N LEU A 61 20.96 -11.73 -4.07
CA LEU A 61 19.74 -11.01 -3.72
C LEU A 61 18.63 -11.26 -4.75
N GLU A 62 18.99 -11.39 -6.01
CA GLU A 62 18.06 -11.63 -7.12
C GLU A 62 17.39 -13.01 -7.05
N THR A 63 17.94 -13.96 -6.28
CA THR A 63 17.30 -15.24 -6.00
C THR A 63 16.21 -15.16 -4.92
N LEU A 64 16.16 -14.06 -4.16
CA LEU A 64 15.27 -13.91 -3.02
C LEU A 64 13.92 -13.27 -3.42
N ILE A 65 12.80 -13.91 -3.06
CA ILE A 65 11.45 -13.40 -3.31
C ILE A 65 11.27 -12.01 -2.66
N GLY A 66 11.68 -11.84 -1.40
CA GLY A 66 11.53 -10.58 -0.68
C GLY A 66 12.25 -9.40 -1.35
N TYR A 67 13.47 -9.63 -1.88
CA TYR A 67 14.21 -8.63 -2.63
C TYR A 67 13.47 -8.24 -3.92
N ASN A 68 13.06 -9.23 -4.70
CA ASN A 68 12.36 -8.99 -5.97
C ASN A 68 11.00 -8.30 -5.76
N ALA A 69 10.22 -8.75 -4.77
CA ALA A 69 8.94 -8.12 -4.41
C ALA A 69 9.13 -6.64 -4.01
N ARG A 70 10.15 -6.35 -3.17
CA ARG A 70 10.49 -4.97 -2.81
C ARG A 70 10.90 -4.13 -4.01
N ARG A 71 11.74 -4.67 -4.91
CA ARG A 71 12.17 -3.96 -6.13
C ARG A 71 10.99 -3.65 -7.04
N ALA A 72 10.10 -4.63 -7.25
CA ALA A 72 8.88 -4.43 -8.03
C ALA A 72 7.96 -3.38 -7.40
N ALA A 73 7.73 -3.44 -6.09
CA ALA A 73 6.91 -2.46 -5.37
C ALA A 73 7.46 -1.03 -5.52
N LEU A 74 8.79 -0.84 -5.47
CA LEU A 74 9.42 0.47 -5.65
C LEU A 74 9.17 1.06 -7.06
N VAL A 75 9.15 0.22 -8.10
CA VAL A 75 8.83 0.65 -9.47
C VAL A 75 7.38 1.16 -9.53
N VAL A 76 6.43 0.40 -8.99
CA VAL A 76 5.01 0.80 -8.96
C VAL A 76 4.81 2.09 -8.15
N ILE A 77 5.45 2.20 -6.97
CA ILE A 77 5.35 3.38 -6.11
C ILE A 77 5.93 4.63 -6.79
N ALA A 78 7.01 4.50 -7.54
CA ALA A 78 7.61 5.63 -8.26
C ALA A 78 6.65 6.22 -9.31
N GLU A 79 5.86 5.38 -9.98
CA GLU A 79 4.80 5.82 -10.90
C GLU A 79 3.54 6.31 -10.16
N PHE A 80 3.23 5.71 -9.00
CA PHE A 80 2.04 6.02 -8.22
C PHE A 80 2.08 7.44 -7.64
N LEU A 81 3.19 7.82 -7.01
CA LEU A 81 3.27 9.07 -6.26
C LEU A 81 2.96 10.31 -7.10
N PRO A 82 3.56 10.54 -8.29
CA PRO A 82 3.28 11.73 -9.09
C PRO A 82 1.85 11.74 -9.65
N ARG A 83 1.32 10.58 -10.05
CA ARG A 83 0.00 10.50 -10.69
C ARG A 83 -1.15 10.58 -9.68
N MET A 84 -0.95 10.10 -8.45
CA MET A 84 -1.93 10.17 -7.37
C MET A 84 -1.85 11.46 -6.54
N ALA A 85 -0.84 12.28 -6.75
CA ALA A 85 -0.69 13.59 -6.09
C ALA A 85 -1.89 14.52 -6.31
N GLN A 86 -2.54 14.44 -7.49
CA GLN A 86 -3.74 15.21 -7.80
C GLN A 86 -4.92 14.92 -6.84
N PHE A 87 -4.97 13.72 -6.26
CA PHE A 87 -5.98 13.32 -5.27
C PHE A 87 -5.46 13.52 -3.83
N GLY A 88 -4.20 13.89 -3.65
CA GLY A 88 -3.54 13.97 -2.33
C GLY A 88 -3.36 12.62 -1.65
N LEU A 89 -3.38 11.51 -2.40
CA LEU A 89 -3.36 10.14 -1.87
C LEU A 89 -1.96 9.51 -1.98
N ARG A 90 -1.52 8.89 -0.88
CA ARG A 90 -0.37 7.98 -0.84
C ARG A 90 -0.84 6.53 -1.03
N PRO A 91 0.06 5.57 -1.36
CA PRO A 91 -0.33 4.20 -1.65
C PRO A 91 -1.22 3.53 -0.59
N VAL A 92 -0.85 3.64 0.70
CA VAL A 92 -1.64 3.03 1.78
C VAL A 92 -2.94 3.80 2.03
N GLU A 93 -2.95 5.13 1.88
CA GLU A 93 -4.16 5.96 2.01
C GLU A 93 -5.16 5.64 0.90
N PHE A 94 -4.69 5.41 -0.33
CA PHE A 94 -5.52 4.90 -1.42
C PHE A 94 -6.14 3.55 -1.06
N SER A 95 -5.36 2.61 -0.50
CA SER A 95 -5.89 1.31 -0.06
C SER A 95 -6.95 1.45 1.03
N VAL A 96 -6.74 2.36 2.00
CA VAL A 96 -7.72 2.68 3.05
C VAL A 96 -9.00 3.24 2.43
N LEU A 97 -8.90 4.24 1.54
CA LEU A 97 -10.05 4.86 0.87
C LEU A 97 -10.85 3.84 0.05
N THR A 98 -10.16 2.99 -0.72
CA THR A 98 -10.76 1.91 -1.52
C THR A 98 -11.50 0.91 -0.64
N LEU A 99 -10.88 0.45 0.45
CA LEU A 99 -11.53 -0.48 1.38
C LEU A 99 -12.79 0.12 2.01
N ILE A 100 -12.78 1.40 2.39
CA ILE A 100 -13.95 2.09 2.93
C ILE A 100 -15.05 2.20 1.86
N GLY A 101 -14.68 2.53 0.63
CA GLY A 101 -15.64 2.65 -0.46
C GLY A 101 -16.36 1.35 -0.79
N HIS A 102 -15.62 0.26 -0.82
CA HIS A 102 -16.18 -1.07 -1.10
C HIS A 102 -16.79 -1.76 0.13
N ASN A 103 -16.56 -1.24 1.35
CA ASN A 103 -17.08 -1.78 2.61
C ASN A 103 -17.61 -0.64 3.51
N PRO A 104 -18.72 0.02 3.16
CA PRO A 104 -19.26 1.12 3.96
C PRO A 104 -19.54 0.69 5.40
N GLY A 105 -19.06 1.47 6.38
CA GLY A 105 -19.18 1.13 7.80
C GLY A 105 -18.05 0.27 8.35
N ILE A 106 -17.03 -0.03 7.55
CA ILE A 106 -15.82 -0.74 8.02
C ILE A 106 -15.20 -0.02 9.21
N THR A 107 -14.76 -0.79 10.20
CA THR A 107 -14.10 -0.25 11.40
C THR A 107 -12.60 -0.11 11.23
N SER A 108 -11.98 0.76 12.04
CA SER A 108 -10.52 0.90 12.08
C SER A 108 -9.81 -0.42 12.42
N ARG A 109 -10.42 -1.28 13.25
CA ARG A 109 -9.86 -2.61 13.57
C ARG A 109 -9.80 -3.49 12.33
N GLN A 110 -10.87 -3.52 11.54
CA GLN A 110 -10.91 -4.31 10.30
C GLN A 110 -9.90 -3.80 9.28
N LEU A 111 -9.75 -2.48 9.13
CA LEU A 111 -8.73 -1.89 8.25
C LEU A 111 -7.31 -2.27 8.68
N CYS A 112 -6.99 -2.17 9.98
CA CYS A 112 -5.69 -2.59 10.51
C CYS A 112 -5.41 -4.07 10.21
N ALA A 113 -6.39 -4.94 10.43
CA ALA A 113 -6.24 -6.38 10.19
C ALA A 113 -6.09 -6.71 8.69
N THR A 114 -6.84 -6.02 7.82
CA THR A 114 -6.80 -6.27 6.36
C THR A 114 -5.51 -5.78 5.72
N LEU A 115 -5.00 -4.61 6.16
CA LEU A 115 -3.82 -3.97 5.57
C LEU A 115 -2.52 -4.27 6.33
N ASP A 116 -2.59 -5.04 7.41
CA ASP A 116 -1.46 -5.34 8.31
C ASP A 116 -0.72 -4.07 8.76
N ILE A 117 -1.47 -3.07 9.19
CA ILE A 117 -0.94 -1.79 9.66
C ILE A 117 -1.26 -1.55 11.13
N LEU A 118 -0.33 -0.88 11.81
CA LEU A 118 -0.48 -0.55 13.23
C LEU A 118 -1.55 0.54 13.44
N PRO A 119 -2.39 0.44 14.49
CA PRO A 119 -3.44 1.41 14.78
C PRO A 119 -2.97 2.88 14.82
N PRO A 120 -1.82 3.25 15.40
CA PRO A 120 -1.33 4.63 15.38
C PRO A 120 -1.11 5.19 13.96
N ASN A 121 -0.65 4.36 13.03
CA ASN A 121 -0.44 4.76 11.63
C ASN A 121 -1.77 5.00 10.92
N LEU A 122 -2.76 4.12 11.14
CA LEU A 122 -4.09 4.28 10.57
C LEU A 122 -4.78 5.56 11.04
N VAL A 123 -4.62 5.94 12.32
CA VAL A 123 -5.20 7.19 12.86
C VAL A 123 -4.74 8.42 12.07
N GLY A 124 -3.46 8.48 11.72
CA GLY A 124 -2.91 9.57 10.89
C GLY A 124 -3.52 9.60 9.49
N MET A 125 -3.69 8.44 8.87
CA MET A 125 -4.30 8.31 7.52
C MET A 125 -5.78 8.70 7.53
N ILE A 126 -6.55 8.24 8.51
CA ILE A 126 -7.95 8.63 8.68
C ILE A 126 -8.08 10.14 8.82
N LYS A 127 -7.29 10.77 9.70
CA LYS A 127 -7.30 12.23 9.87
C LYS A 127 -6.95 12.96 8.58
N HIS A 128 -6.03 12.44 7.79
CA HIS A 128 -5.67 13.03 6.50
C HIS A 128 -6.84 12.94 5.51
N LEU A 129 -7.48 11.78 5.38
CA LEU A 129 -8.64 11.59 4.51
C LEU A 129 -9.86 12.42 4.97
N GLU A 130 -10.07 12.58 6.28
CA GLU A 130 -11.08 13.50 6.84
C GLU A 130 -10.76 14.96 6.44
N LYS A 131 -9.50 15.38 6.54
CA LYS A 131 -9.06 16.73 6.14
C LYS A 131 -9.24 16.99 4.64
N LEU A 132 -9.07 15.97 3.80
CA LEU A 132 -9.38 16.04 2.38
C LEU A 132 -10.90 16.05 2.09
N GLY A 133 -11.74 15.90 3.11
CA GLY A 133 -13.18 15.85 2.96
C GLY A 133 -13.69 14.58 2.28
N MET A 134 -12.90 13.51 2.23
CA MET A 134 -13.25 12.26 1.53
C MET A 134 -13.88 11.23 2.45
N LEU A 135 -13.72 11.38 3.77
CA LEU A 135 -14.11 10.41 4.77
C LEU A 135 -14.87 11.07 5.91
N GLU A 136 -15.86 10.36 6.43
CA GLU A 136 -16.57 10.70 7.66
C GLU A 136 -16.75 9.46 8.56
N LYS A 137 -16.92 9.71 9.86
CA LYS A 137 -17.24 8.71 10.86
C LYS A 137 -18.72 8.75 11.18
N ARG A 138 -19.34 7.59 11.28
CA ARG A 138 -20.72 7.44 11.73
C ARG A 138 -20.78 6.40 12.85
N ASP A 139 -21.78 6.49 13.71
CA ASP A 139 -22.01 5.47 14.72
C ASP A 139 -22.23 4.10 14.08
N HIS A 140 -21.59 3.08 14.62
CA HIS A 140 -21.75 1.73 14.08
C HIS A 140 -23.11 1.15 14.52
N PRO A 141 -23.92 0.59 13.59
CA PRO A 141 -25.30 0.23 13.88
C PRO A 141 -25.47 -0.82 14.99
N THR A 142 -24.49 -1.67 15.21
CA THR A 142 -24.54 -2.79 16.18
C THR A 142 -23.54 -2.66 17.33
N ASP A 143 -22.52 -1.82 17.23
CA ASP A 143 -21.52 -1.61 18.28
C ASP A 143 -21.38 -0.11 18.60
N ARG A 144 -22.06 0.33 19.66
CA ARG A 144 -22.03 1.72 20.12
C ARG A 144 -20.64 2.23 20.53
N ARG A 145 -19.65 1.36 20.66
CA ARG A 145 -18.25 1.71 21.01
C ARG A 145 -17.37 1.85 19.76
N ALA A 146 -17.86 1.40 18.62
CA ALA A 146 -17.14 1.47 17.35
C ALA A 146 -17.75 2.56 16.46
N GLN A 147 -16.89 3.22 15.69
CA GLN A 147 -17.30 4.11 14.62
C GLN A 147 -17.08 3.41 13.29
N GLY A 148 -18.11 3.40 12.46
CA GLY A 148 -18.03 2.98 11.07
C GLY A 148 -17.48 4.11 10.21
N LEU A 149 -16.60 3.77 9.29
CA LEU A 149 -16.00 4.70 8.34
C LEU A 149 -16.79 4.68 7.04
N HIS A 150 -17.09 5.86 6.51
CA HIS A 150 -17.89 6.04 5.31
C HIS A 150 -17.24 7.08 4.40
N LEU A 151 -17.43 6.93 3.09
CA LEU A 151 -17.07 7.99 2.16
C LEU A 151 -18.12 9.12 2.23
N THR A 152 -17.63 10.36 2.17
CA THR A 152 -18.45 11.54 1.87
C THR A 152 -18.83 11.55 0.39
N GLU A 153 -19.65 12.51 -0.04
CA GLU A 153 -19.92 12.70 -1.49
C GLU A 153 -18.64 13.01 -2.28
N THR A 154 -17.73 13.79 -1.71
CA THR A 154 -16.40 14.03 -2.30
C THR A 154 -15.61 12.73 -2.43
N GLY A 155 -15.58 11.90 -1.39
CA GLY A 155 -14.90 10.59 -1.43
C GLY A 155 -15.49 9.66 -2.48
N LYS A 156 -16.82 9.60 -2.59
CA LYS A 156 -17.55 8.80 -3.60
C LYS A 156 -17.26 9.27 -5.03
N ALA A 157 -17.12 10.57 -5.25
CA ALA A 157 -16.77 11.13 -6.55
C ALA A 157 -15.29 10.90 -6.91
N THR A 158 -14.40 10.95 -5.91
CA THR A 158 -12.95 10.81 -6.11
C THR A 158 -12.53 9.36 -6.31
N LEU A 159 -13.10 8.42 -5.58
CA LEU A 159 -12.67 7.02 -5.57
C LEU A 159 -12.60 6.38 -6.96
N PRO A 160 -13.63 6.42 -7.81
CA PRO A 160 -13.57 5.79 -9.13
C PRO A 160 -12.48 6.39 -10.03
N LEU A 161 -12.20 7.67 -9.93
CA LEU A 161 -11.12 8.33 -10.67
C LEU A 161 -9.74 7.88 -10.18
N ALA A 162 -9.59 7.75 -8.87
CA ALA A 162 -8.37 7.25 -8.26
C ALA A 162 -8.13 5.77 -8.61
N GLU A 163 -9.15 4.92 -8.60
CA GLU A 163 -9.07 3.50 -9.00
C GLU A 163 -8.72 3.34 -10.48
N GLN A 164 -9.31 4.14 -11.36
CA GLN A 164 -8.96 4.16 -12.77
C GLN A 164 -7.49 4.57 -12.96
N THR A 165 -7.05 5.61 -12.25
CA THR A 165 -5.65 6.06 -12.29
C THR A 165 -4.70 4.99 -11.78
N ALA A 166 -5.02 4.34 -10.65
CA ALA A 166 -4.23 3.24 -10.11
C ALA A 166 -4.12 2.07 -11.09
N SER A 167 -5.21 1.70 -11.74
CA SER A 167 -5.22 0.64 -12.75
C SER A 167 -4.32 0.97 -13.95
N ALA A 168 -4.31 2.21 -14.40
CA ALA A 168 -3.41 2.66 -15.47
C ALA A 168 -1.94 2.64 -15.03
N ILE A 169 -1.65 3.06 -13.79
CA ILE A 169 -0.30 3.00 -13.20
C ILE A 169 0.23 1.57 -13.19
N GLU A 170 -0.58 0.59 -12.75
CA GLU A 170 -0.20 -0.82 -12.72
C GLU A 170 0.18 -1.35 -14.12
N ILE A 171 -0.57 -0.97 -15.16
CA ILE A 171 -0.28 -1.36 -16.54
C ILE A 171 1.05 -0.75 -17.01
N ASP A 172 1.25 0.55 -16.77
CA ASP A 172 2.44 1.28 -17.22
C ASP A 172 3.70 0.79 -16.51
N ALA A 173 3.64 0.67 -15.16
CA ALA A 173 4.75 0.21 -14.34
C ALA A 173 5.17 -1.24 -14.65
N THR A 174 4.23 -2.06 -15.14
CA THR A 174 4.46 -3.45 -15.52
C THR A 174 4.37 -3.68 -17.03
N SER A 175 4.71 -2.68 -17.84
CA SER A 175 4.60 -2.72 -19.31
C SER A 175 5.42 -3.82 -19.98
N ARG A 176 6.45 -4.34 -19.31
CA ARG A 176 7.22 -5.51 -19.75
C ARG A 176 6.48 -6.84 -19.61
N LEU A 177 5.39 -6.89 -18.88
CA LEU A 177 4.59 -8.08 -18.68
C LEU A 177 3.36 -8.05 -19.60
N SER A 178 3.07 -9.18 -20.23
CA SER A 178 1.78 -9.40 -20.87
C SER A 178 0.65 -9.42 -19.83
N GLN A 179 -0.59 -9.29 -20.27
CA GLN A 179 -1.76 -9.39 -19.38
C GLN A 179 -1.83 -10.75 -18.65
N ALA A 180 -1.44 -11.83 -19.31
CA ALA A 180 -1.41 -13.16 -18.71
C ALA A 180 -0.36 -13.27 -17.61
N GLU A 181 0.84 -12.75 -17.83
CA GLU A 181 1.93 -12.74 -16.85
C GLU A 181 1.57 -11.89 -15.64
N ARG A 182 0.95 -10.70 -15.82
CA ARG A 182 0.45 -9.88 -14.70
C ARG A 182 -0.57 -10.64 -13.85
N LYS A 183 -1.55 -11.30 -14.48
CA LYS A 183 -2.53 -12.13 -13.76
C LYS A 183 -1.87 -13.26 -12.98
N THR A 184 -0.89 -13.92 -13.59
CA THR A 184 -0.13 -15.01 -12.94
C THR A 184 0.67 -14.46 -11.75
N LEU A 185 1.39 -13.35 -11.93
CA LEU A 185 2.16 -12.72 -10.86
C LEU A 185 1.28 -12.34 -9.66
N ILE A 186 0.14 -11.69 -9.89
CA ILE A 186 -0.83 -11.35 -8.85
C ILE A 186 -1.29 -12.62 -8.11
N SER A 187 -1.62 -13.69 -8.86
CA SER A 187 -2.05 -14.97 -8.28
C SER A 187 -0.97 -15.58 -7.39
N LEU A 188 0.30 -15.55 -7.83
CA LEU A 188 1.43 -16.08 -7.07
C LEU A 188 1.71 -15.25 -5.82
N LEU A 189 1.73 -13.93 -5.93
CA LEU A 189 1.91 -13.04 -4.79
C LEU A 189 0.82 -13.25 -3.74
N ARG A 190 -0.44 -13.41 -4.16
CA ARG A 190 -1.56 -13.69 -3.23
C ARG A 190 -1.36 -14.96 -2.42
N LYS A 191 -0.77 -16.01 -3.00
CA LYS A 191 -0.45 -17.25 -2.27
C LYS A 191 0.60 -17.06 -1.19
N VAL A 192 1.43 -16.00 -1.26
CA VAL A 192 2.48 -15.72 -0.26
C VAL A 192 1.88 -15.13 1.02
N TYR A 193 0.85 -14.27 0.91
CA TYR A 193 0.35 -13.52 2.06
C TYR A 193 -1.10 -13.86 2.46
N LEU A 194 -1.86 -14.56 1.61
CA LEU A 194 -3.17 -15.04 2.01
C LEU A 194 -3.06 -16.40 2.69
N PRO A 195 -3.86 -16.67 3.73
CA PRO A 195 -3.94 -18.00 4.32
C PRO A 195 -4.37 -19.03 3.27
N ALA A 196 -3.87 -20.25 3.42
CA ALA A 196 -4.36 -21.37 2.61
C ALA A 196 -5.87 -21.53 2.83
N ALA A 197 -6.63 -21.66 1.71
CA ALA A 197 -8.06 -21.90 1.75
C ALA A 197 -8.36 -23.30 2.27
#